data_e80d9ca34a3b91dac3405c97795b7bd1
#
_entry.id   e80d9ca34a3b91dac3405c97795b7bd1
#
_cell.length_a   1.000
_cell.length_b   1.000
_cell.length_c   1.000
_cell.angle_alpha   90.00
_cell.angle_beta   90.00
_cell.angle_gamma   90.00
#
_symmetry.space_group_name_H-M   'P 1'
#
loop_
_entity.id
_entity.type
_entity.pdbx_description
1 polymer ?
#
loop_
_entity_poly.entity_id
_entity_poly.type
_entity_poly.pdbx_seq_one_letter_code
_entity_poly.pdbx_strand_id
1 'polypeptide(L)'
;QRLGLIPAAQEHVLQQENGKQRFIQVVADLSRAFALCAATDEAIELRDDIAFFQAVKAQLAKTSGKQRPPEELDGAIRQLVSTAIMADEGIIDVFTAAGLKKPDISILSEQFLAEVRGLKHKNVAAELLAKLLKDEVKLRSMRNIVLGHQFSEMLKTTLNAYHNRAISTMEVIEELIKLAKELDAATKRGEDLGLNDDEVAFYDALAANESAVKAMGIAELKVIAAELVTQVRKSVTIDWTVRESARARIKVMVKRILKKHG
;
A
#
# COMPACT_ATOMS: atom_id res chain seq x y z
N GLN A 1 21.93 -10.05 20.27
CA GLN A 1 22.02 -8.60 20.64
C GLN A 1 21.88 -7.66 19.42
N ARG A 2 22.39 -8.02 18.20
CA ARG A 2 22.35 -7.14 17.03
C ARG A 2 20.95 -6.96 16.42
N LEU A 3 20.05 -7.94 16.53
CA LEU A 3 18.69 -7.85 15.99
C LEU A 3 17.86 -6.72 16.61
N GLY A 4 18.08 -6.39 17.87
CA GLY A 4 17.46 -5.23 18.53
C GLY A 4 17.86 -3.87 17.96
N LEU A 5 18.92 -3.81 17.14
CA LEU A 5 19.38 -2.59 16.46
C LEU A 5 18.70 -2.35 15.10
N ILE A 6 17.93 -3.32 14.58
CA ILE A 6 17.30 -3.21 13.25
C ILE A 6 16.39 -1.97 13.15
N PRO A 7 15.50 -1.65 14.11
CA PRO A 7 14.67 -0.45 14.01
C PRO A 7 15.47 0.85 13.97
N ALA A 8 16.55 0.93 14.76
CA ALA A 8 17.42 2.09 14.76
C ALA A 8 18.21 2.24 13.45
N ALA A 9 18.66 1.11 12.87
CA ALA A 9 19.34 1.10 11.58
C ALA A 9 18.38 1.49 10.44
N GLN A 10 17.13 1.00 10.45
CA GLN A 10 16.10 1.43 9.51
C GLN A 10 15.83 2.94 9.61
N GLU A 11 15.66 3.45 10.83
CA GLU A 11 15.45 4.88 11.08
C GLU A 11 16.60 5.70 10.49
N HIS A 12 17.85 5.28 10.73
CA HIS A 12 19.04 5.96 10.19
C HIS A 12 19.07 5.94 8.65
N VAL A 13 18.76 4.81 8.03
CA VAL A 13 18.71 4.68 6.56
C VAL A 13 17.63 5.57 5.96
N LEU A 14 16.45 5.62 6.58
CA LEU A 14 15.32 6.44 6.13
C LEU A 14 15.57 7.94 6.32
N GLN A 15 16.46 8.32 7.22
CA GLN A 15 16.90 9.71 7.37
C GLN A 15 17.78 10.21 6.23
N GLN A 16 18.37 9.32 5.42
CA GLN A 16 19.23 9.72 4.31
C GLN A 16 18.42 10.01 3.04
N GLU A 17 18.90 10.94 2.21
CA GLU A 17 18.30 11.23 0.91
C GLU A 17 18.31 9.99 0.01
N ASN A 18 17.14 9.56 -0.46
CA ASN A 18 16.96 8.29 -1.19
C ASN A 18 17.56 7.07 -0.45
N GLY A 19 17.72 7.16 0.88
CA GLY A 19 18.45 6.20 1.71
C GLY A 19 17.95 4.78 1.55
N LYS A 20 16.64 4.58 1.53
CA LYS A 20 16.02 3.27 1.34
C LYS A 20 16.43 2.60 0.04
N GLN A 21 16.33 3.30 -1.09
CA GLN A 21 16.66 2.73 -2.41
C GLN A 21 18.17 2.48 -2.53
N ARG A 22 18.99 3.45 -2.11
CA ARG A 22 20.44 3.33 -2.08
C ARG A 22 20.90 2.16 -1.21
N PHE A 23 20.37 2.04 -0.01
CA PHE A 23 20.72 0.96 0.92
C PHE A 23 20.36 -0.42 0.35
N ILE A 24 19.14 -0.59 -0.19
CA ILE A 24 18.70 -1.84 -0.81
C ILE A 24 19.63 -2.23 -1.95
N GLN A 25 20.05 -1.27 -2.80
CA GLN A 25 20.96 -1.53 -3.92
C GLN A 25 22.35 -1.91 -3.42
N VAL A 26 22.95 -1.14 -2.53
CA VAL A 26 24.30 -1.39 -2.00
C VAL A 26 24.37 -2.75 -1.29
N VAL A 27 23.37 -3.10 -0.48
CA VAL A 27 23.34 -4.41 0.19
C VAL A 27 23.09 -5.55 -0.80
N ALA A 28 22.39 -5.32 -1.92
CA ALA A 28 22.28 -6.32 -2.99
C ALA A 28 23.63 -6.56 -3.68
N ASP A 29 24.39 -5.50 -3.95
CA ASP A 29 25.73 -5.58 -4.55
C ASP A 29 26.72 -6.26 -3.60
N LEU A 30 26.70 -5.88 -2.31
CA LEU A 30 27.47 -6.52 -1.24
C LEU A 30 27.17 -8.03 -1.16
N SER A 31 25.90 -8.41 -1.21
CA SER A 31 25.51 -9.82 -1.14
C SER A 31 26.02 -10.62 -2.33
N ARG A 32 26.02 -10.02 -3.53
CA ARG A 32 26.60 -10.65 -4.74
C ARG A 32 28.11 -10.81 -4.63
N ALA A 33 28.82 -9.76 -4.20
CA ALA A 33 30.25 -9.82 -3.99
C ALA A 33 30.63 -10.88 -2.94
N PHE A 34 29.92 -10.90 -1.81
CA PHE A 34 30.14 -11.89 -0.76
C PHE A 34 29.95 -13.33 -1.25
N ALA A 35 28.96 -13.58 -2.09
CA ALA A 35 28.73 -14.92 -2.66
C ALA A 35 29.92 -15.45 -3.45
N LEU A 36 30.72 -14.56 -4.07
CA LEU A 36 31.92 -14.93 -4.84
C LEU A 36 33.12 -15.27 -3.95
N CYS A 37 33.21 -14.71 -2.74
CA CYS A 37 34.35 -14.88 -1.84
C CYS A 37 33.99 -15.53 -0.49
N ALA A 38 32.80 -16.09 -0.33
CA ALA A 38 32.29 -16.59 0.94
C ALA A 38 33.14 -17.68 1.64
N ALA A 39 34.05 -18.31 0.90
CA ALA A 39 34.94 -19.33 1.41
C ALA A 39 36.32 -18.81 1.92
N THR A 40 36.57 -17.50 1.80
CA THR A 40 37.80 -16.89 2.30
C THR A 40 37.70 -16.58 3.79
N ASP A 41 38.85 -16.56 4.47
CA ASP A 41 38.90 -16.27 5.92
C ASP A 41 38.37 -14.87 6.24
N GLU A 42 38.70 -13.88 5.40
CA GLU A 42 38.25 -12.50 5.52
C GLU A 42 36.73 -12.37 5.36
N ALA A 43 36.13 -13.15 4.46
CA ALA A 43 34.70 -13.17 4.27
C ALA A 43 33.97 -13.82 5.47
N ILE A 44 34.58 -14.82 6.10
CA ILE A 44 34.05 -15.48 7.30
C ILE A 44 33.96 -14.47 8.45
N GLU A 45 34.95 -13.63 8.64
CA GLU A 45 34.95 -12.58 9.68
C GLU A 45 33.82 -11.54 9.49
N LEU A 46 33.49 -11.20 8.24
CA LEU A 46 32.46 -10.21 7.91
C LEU A 46 31.04 -10.76 7.86
N ARG A 47 30.87 -12.06 8.01
CA ARG A 47 29.60 -12.78 7.82
C ARG A 47 28.46 -12.23 8.65
N ASP A 48 28.70 -11.96 9.93
CA ASP A 48 27.67 -11.47 10.85
C ASP A 48 27.23 -10.04 10.54
N ASP A 49 28.16 -9.21 10.05
CA ASP A 49 27.85 -7.84 9.64
C ASP A 49 27.02 -7.83 8.36
N ILE A 50 27.39 -8.68 7.40
CA ILE A 50 26.64 -8.83 6.15
C ILE A 50 25.23 -9.37 6.43
N ALA A 51 25.10 -10.37 7.30
CA ALA A 51 23.80 -10.90 7.71
C ALA A 51 22.92 -9.83 8.36
N PHE A 52 23.48 -8.95 9.19
CA PHE A 52 22.77 -7.82 9.78
C PHE A 52 22.25 -6.84 8.72
N PHE A 53 23.09 -6.42 7.77
CA PHE A 53 22.66 -5.53 6.68
C PHE A 53 21.59 -6.18 5.79
N GLN A 54 21.69 -7.48 5.53
CA GLN A 54 20.67 -8.22 4.80
C GLN A 54 19.32 -8.28 5.56
N ALA A 55 19.35 -8.42 6.89
CA ALA A 55 18.14 -8.38 7.72
C ALA A 55 17.48 -6.99 7.68
N VAL A 56 18.26 -5.90 7.79
CA VAL A 56 17.76 -4.51 7.65
C VAL A 56 17.15 -4.30 6.26
N LYS A 57 17.84 -4.74 5.18
CA LYS A 57 17.34 -4.69 3.81
C LYS A 57 16.02 -5.42 3.65
N ALA A 58 15.91 -6.64 4.20
CA ALA A 58 14.69 -7.44 4.10
C ALA A 58 13.50 -6.74 4.75
N GLN A 59 13.70 -6.08 5.89
CA GLN A 59 12.64 -5.32 6.57
C GLN A 59 12.25 -4.07 5.75
N LEU A 60 13.22 -3.30 5.25
CA LEU A 60 12.97 -2.13 4.40
C LEU A 60 12.23 -2.51 3.09
N ALA A 61 12.55 -3.67 2.51
CA ALA A 61 11.88 -4.18 1.32
C ALA A 61 10.43 -4.59 1.58
N LYS A 62 10.11 -5.18 2.74
CA LYS A 62 8.74 -5.51 3.14
C LYS A 62 7.83 -4.30 3.22
N THR A 63 8.34 -3.15 3.66
CA THR A 63 7.59 -1.89 3.69
C THR A 63 7.34 -1.29 2.30
N SER A 64 8.02 -1.77 1.25
CA SER A 64 7.90 -1.23 -0.12
C SER A 64 6.82 -1.89 -0.98
N GLY A 65 6.18 -2.97 -0.54
CA GLY A 65 5.12 -3.66 -1.29
C GLY A 65 5.55 -4.30 -2.63
N LYS A 66 6.84 -4.28 -2.96
CA LYS A 66 7.40 -5.03 -4.10
C LYS A 66 7.96 -6.35 -3.59
N GLN A 67 7.10 -7.34 -3.42
CA GLN A 67 7.55 -8.73 -3.42
C GLN A 67 7.98 -9.07 -4.86
N ARG A 68 9.26 -8.92 -5.18
CA ARG A 68 9.87 -9.80 -6.18
C ARG A 68 10.09 -11.15 -5.50
N PRO A 69 9.71 -12.25 -6.13
CA PRO A 69 10.10 -13.57 -5.63
C PRO A 69 11.63 -13.61 -5.54
N PRO A 70 12.19 -14.19 -4.49
CA PRO A 70 13.64 -14.28 -4.33
C PRO A 70 14.17 -15.42 -5.20
N GLU A 71 14.14 -15.29 -6.52
CA GLU A 71 14.55 -16.34 -7.46
C GLU A 71 16.06 -16.42 -7.70
N GLU A 72 16.86 -15.51 -7.15
CA GLU A 72 18.32 -15.48 -7.43
C GLU A 72 19.21 -15.28 -6.19
N LEU A 73 18.77 -15.68 -5.01
CA LEU A 73 19.68 -15.77 -3.87
C LEU A 73 20.22 -17.20 -3.80
N ASP A 74 21.49 -17.34 -4.15
CA ASP A 74 22.26 -18.56 -4.04
C ASP A 74 21.97 -19.30 -2.71
N GLY A 75 21.80 -20.62 -2.76
CA GLY A 75 21.36 -21.44 -1.61
C GLY A 75 22.20 -21.22 -0.34
N ALA A 76 23.49 -20.89 -0.49
CA ALA A 76 24.38 -20.56 0.63
C ALA A 76 23.99 -19.28 1.37
N ILE A 77 23.53 -18.24 0.67
CA ILE A 77 23.08 -16.97 1.28
C ILE A 77 21.73 -17.16 1.97
N ARG A 78 20.83 -17.95 1.38
CA ARG A 78 19.55 -18.32 2.03
C ARG A 78 19.80 -19.07 3.33
N GLN A 79 20.75 -19.97 3.35
CA GLN A 79 21.07 -20.78 4.54
C GLN A 79 21.71 -19.93 5.64
N LEU A 80 22.58 -18.95 5.27
CA LEU A 80 23.19 -18.01 6.21
C LEU A 80 22.17 -17.03 6.81
N VAL A 81 21.29 -16.45 5.97
CA VAL A 81 20.21 -15.55 6.43
C VAL A 81 19.18 -16.33 7.24
N SER A 82 18.82 -17.53 6.81
CA SER A 82 17.91 -18.43 7.55
C SER A 82 18.48 -18.79 8.91
N THR A 83 19.76 -19.17 9.01
CA THR A 83 20.41 -19.56 10.28
C THR A 83 20.54 -18.35 11.23
N ALA A 84 20.83 -17.16 10.71
CA ALA A 84 20.90 -15.92 11.52
C ALA A 84 19.52 -15.43 11.99
N ILE A 85 18.44 -15.75 11.23
CA ILE A 85 17.06 -15.37 11.55
C ILE A 85 16.37 -16.45 12.39
N MET A 86 16.71 -17.74 12.20
CA MET A 86 16.12 -18.87 12.94
C MET A 86 16.66 -19.03 14.36
N ALA A 87 17.66 -18.26 14.76
CA ALA A 87 18.17 -18.28 16.14
C ALA A 87 17.22 -17.60 17.15
N ASP A 88 16.17 -16.92 16.67
CA ASP A 88 15.11 -16.37 17.52
C ASP A 88 13.76 -16.59 16.84
N GLU A 89 12.85 -17.25 17.53
CA GLU A 89 11.51 -17.62 17.04
C GLU A 89 10.71 -16.36 16.67
N GLY A 90 10.65 -16.02 15.39
CA GLY A 90 9.71 -15.04 14.92
C GLY A 90 10.19 -14.30 13.67
N ILE A 91 9.43 -14.44 12.62
CA ILE A 91 9.39 -13.45 11.55
C ILE A 91 9.15 -12.11 12.23
N ILE A 92 10.16 -11.23 12.28
CA ILE A 92 9.96 -9.86 12.75
C ILE A 92 8.99 -9.21 11.78
N ASP A 93 7.71 -9.20 12.15
CA ASP A 93 6.66 -8.53 11.40
C ASP A 93 6.93 -7.02 11.39
N VAL A 94 6.42 -6.33 10.37
CA VAL A 94 6.51 -4.88 10.22
C VAL A 94 6.02 -4.16 11.48
N PHE A 95 4.99 -4.69 12.13
CA PHE A 95 4.46 -4.18 13.41
C PHE A 95 5.45 -4.32 14.54
N THR A 96 6.09 -5.49 14.67
CA THR A 96 7.12 -5.75 15.69
C THR A 96 8.35 -4.86 15.46
N ALA A 97 8.77 -4.66 14.21
CA ALA A 97 9.87 -3.77 13.86
C ALA A 97 9.57 -2.30 14.23
N ALA A 98 8.31 -1.89 14.15
CA ALA A 98 7.84 -0.56 14.56
C ALA A 98 7.59 -0.46 16.09
N GLY A 99 7.71 -1.56 16.85
CA GLY A 99 7.40 -1.62 18.29
C GLY A 99 5.91 -1.71 18.60
N LEU A 100 5.09 -2.09 17.62
CA LEU A 100 3.64 -2.29 17.77
C LEU A 100 3.29 -3.77 17.84
N LYS A 101 2.25 -4.09 18.61
CA LYS A 101 1.55 -5.37 18.47
C LYS A 101 0.72 -5.32 17.19
N LYS A 102 0.57 -6.47 16.51
CA LYS A 102 -0.33 -6.57 15.36
C LYS A 102 -1.74 -6.16 15.82
N PRO A 103 -2.33 -5.13 15.20
CA PRO A 103 -3.62 -4.63 15.68
C PRO A 103 -4.74 -5.62 15.37
N ASP A 104 -5.56 -5.90 16.37
CA ASP A 104 -6.86 -6.59 16.19
C ASP A 104 -7.97 -5.63 15.72
N ILE A 105 -7.63 -4.36 15.52
CA ILE A 105 -8.52 -3.26 15.16
C ILE A 105 -8.19 -2.74 13.77
N SER A 106 -9.15 -2.06 13.15
CA SER A 106 -8.94 -1.42 11.85
C SER A 106 -7.74 -0.48 11.88
N ILE A 107 -6.84 -0.58 10.89
CA ILE A 107 -5.68 0.31 10.72
C ILE A 107 -6.09 1.77 10.49
N LEU A 108 -7.34 2.03 10.19
CA LEU A 108 -7.91 3.38 10.04
C LEU A 108 -8.54 3.89 11.35
N SER A 109 -8.53 3.10 12.43
CA SER A 109 -9.07 3.54 13.71
C SER A 109 -8.24 4.68 14.31
N GLU A 110 -8.91 5.61 15.00
CA GLU A 110 -8.22 6.73 15.67
C GLU A 110 -7.22 6.25 16.71
N GLN A 111 -7.52 5.16 17.40
CA GLN A 111 -6.63 4.57 18.40
C GLN A 111 -5.32 4.11 17.76
N PHE A 112 -5.38 3.35 16.65
CA PHE A 112 -4.19 2.91 15.94
C PHE A 112 -3.37 4.08 15.38
N LEU A 113 -4.04 5.07 14.80
CA LEU A 113 -3.38 6.27 14.26
C LEU A 113 -2.68 7.08 15.37
N ALA A 114 -3.25 7.15 16.57
CA ALA A 114 -2.62 7.78 17.71
C ALA A 114 -1.38 7.01 18.20
N GLU A 115 -1.43 5.67 18.20
CA GLU A 115 -0.27 4.82 18.53
C GLU A 115 0.87 5.03 17.55
N VAL A 116 0.60 5.06 16.25
CA VAL A 116 1.61 5.33 15.21
C VAL A 116 2.25 6.70 15.41
N ARG A 117 1.45 7.72 15.72
CA ARG A 117 1.96 9.06 16.04
C ARG A 117 2.91 9.06 17.25
N GLY A 118 2.67 8.20 18.24
CA GLY A 118 3.46 8.06 19.46
C GLY A 118 4.79 7.30 19.32
N LEU A 119 5.02 6.59 18.21
CA LEU A 119 6.19 5.74 18.02
C LEU A 119 7.51 6.52 18.11
N LYS A 120 8.53 5.89 18.73
CA LYS A 120 9.86 6.47 18.91
C LYS A 120 10.58 6.68 17.57
N HIS A 121 10.51 5.71 16.67
CA HIS A 121 11.19 5.72 15.37
C HIS A 121 10.24 6.29 14.31
N LYS A 122 10.26 7.60 14.11
CA LYS A 122 9.29 8.33 13.26
C LYS A 122 9.36 7.95 11.79
N ASN A 123 10.55 7.73 11.23
CA ASN A 123 10.67 7.32 9.82
C ASN A 123 10.14 5.90 9.61
N VAL A 124 10.36 4.99 10.56
CA VAL A 124 9.76 3.64 10.52
C VAL A 124 8.24 3.73 10.66
N ALA A 125 7.72 4.61 11.51
CA ALA A 125 6.29 4.85 11.66
C ALA A 125 5.65 5.38 10.35
N ALA A 126 6.29 6.34 9.69
CA ALA A 126 5.84 6.88 8.39
C ALA A 126 5.79 5.78 7.32
N GLU A 127 6.84 4.96 7.20
CA GLU A 127 6.89 3.87 6.23
C GLU A 127 5.86 2.76 6.53
N LEU A 128 5.63 2.44 7.80
CA LEU A 128 4.59 1.51 8.22
C LEU A 128 3.20 2.00 7.80
N LEU A 129 2.87 3.25 8.16
CA LEU A 129 1.57 3.84 7.85
C LEU A 129 1.36 3.97 6.33
N ALA A 130 2.40 4.38 5.60
CA ALA A 130 2.37 4.45 4.13
C ALA A 130 2.07 3.09 3.50
N LYS A 131 2.71 2.02 3.99
CA LYS A 131 2.45 0.66 3.52
C LYS A 131 1.02 0.23 3.79
N LEU A 132 0.54 0.40 5.01
CA LEU A 132 -0.81 -0.01 5.41
C LEU A 132 -1.87 0.73 4.58
N LEU A 133 -1.71 2.04 4.39
CA LEU A 133 -2.59 2.83 3.53
C LEU A 133 -2.56 2.37 2.07
N LYS A 134 -1.39 2.02 1.55
CA LYS A 134 -1.27 1.49 0.19
C LYS A 134 -2.04 0.19 0.02
N ASP A 135 -1.96 -0.71 0.99
CA ASP A 135 -2.67 -1.99 0.97
C ASP A 135 -4.20 -1.76 1.07
N GLU A 136 -4.65 -0.83 1.93
CA GLU A 136 -6.05 -0.43 2.04
C GLU A 136 -6.60 0.23 0.77
N VAL A 137 -5.87 1.17 0.18
CA VAL A 137 -6.26 1.80 -1.08
C VAL A 137 -6.36 0.76 -2.20
N LYS A 138 -5.43 -0.20 -2.24
CA LYS A 138 -5.47 -1.30 -3.21
C LYS A 138 -6.73 -2.17 -3.06
N LEU A 139 -7.09 -2.55 -1.83
CA LEU A 139 -8.30 -3.34 -1.55
C LEU A 139 -9.56 -2.59 -2.00
N ARG A 140 -9.64 -1.29 -1.71
CA ARG A 140 -10.77 -0.46 -2.09
C ARG A 140 -10.84 -0.19 -3.60
N SER A 141 -9.69 -0.09 -4.26
CA SER A 141 -9.60 0.06 -5.72
C SER A 141 -10.26 -1.09 -6.49
N MET A 142 -10.31 -2.28 -5.90
CA MET A 142 -11.00 -3.43 -6.50
C MET A 142 -12.52 -3.25 -6.56
N ARG A 143 -13.09 -2.45 -5.65
CA ARG A 143 -14.53 -2.19 -5.57
C ARG A 143 -14.90 -0.85 -6.20
N ASN A 144 -14.06 0.17 -6.01
CA ASN A 144 -14.28 1.52 -6.52
C ASN A 144 -12.99 2.07 -7.15
N ILE A 145 -12.90 1.99 -8.49
CA ILE A 145 -11.72 2.39 -9.25
C ILE A 145 -11.45 3.89 -9.12
N VAL A 146 -12.49 4.73 -9.09
CA VAL A 146 -12.37 6.20 -9.01
C VAL A 146 -11.77 6.58 -7.66
N LEU A 147 -12.35 6.09 -6.58
CA LEU A 147 -11.86 6.30 -5.22
C LEU A 147 -10.41 5.79 -5.08
N GLY A 148 -10.16 4.59 -5.58
CA GLY A 148 -8.83 3.97 -5.54
C GLY A 148 -7.77 4.79 -6.27
N HIS A 149 -8.10 5.33 -7.46
CA HIS A 149 -7.20 6.19 -8.22
C HIS A 149 -6.90 7.50 -7.47
N GLN A 150 -7.93 8.16 -6.96
CA GLN A 150 -7.81 9.41 -6.22
C GLN A 150 -6.87 9.25 -5.01
N PHE A 151 -7.12 8.26 -4.15
CA PHE A 151 -6.29 8.04 -2.96
C PHE A 151 -4.89 7.53 -3.30
N SER A 152 -4.72 6.77 -4.39
CA SER A 152 -3.39 6.36 -4.87
C SER A 152 -2.53 7.55 -5.28
N GLU A 153 -3.09 8.53 -5.99
CA GLU A 153 -2.37 9.73 -6.40
C GLU A 153 -2.07 10.65 -5.20
N MET A 154 -3.00 10.81 -4.26
CA MET A 154 -2.76 11.56 -3.03
C MET A 154 -1.62 10.94 -2.22
N LEU A 155 -1.67 9.62 -1.98
CA LEU A 155 -0.63 8.89 -1.26
C LEU A 155 0.73 9.01 -1.95
N LYS A 156 0.78 8.86 -3.27
CA LYS A 156 2.00 8.98 -4.07
C LYS A 156 2.60 10.40 -3.98
N THR A 157 1.77 11.43 -4.06
CA THR A 157 2.21 12.83 -3.94
C THR A 157 2.82 13.10 -2.56
N THR A 158 2.15 12.68 -1.49
CA THR A 158 2.63 12.82 -0.11
C THR A 158 3.97 12.08 0.10
N LEU A 159 4.08 10.83 -0.39
CA LEU A 159 5.31 10.06 -0.26
C LEU A 159 6.45 10.64 -1.10
N ASN A 160 6.19 11.16 -2.29
CA ASN A 160 7.20 11.83 -3.09
C ASN A 160 7.73 13.09 -2.40
N ALA A 161 6.86 13.90 -1.79
CA ALA A 161 7.26 15.07 -1.02
C ALA A 161 8.15 14.69 0.17
N TYR A 162 7.81 13.61 0.88
CA TYR A 162 8.61 13.07 1.97
C TYR A 162 9.98 12.54 1.50
N HIS A 163 10.02 11.72 0.46
CA HIS A 163 11.27 11.13 -0.05
C HIS A 163 12.21 12.18 -0.65
N ASN A 164 11.66 13.27 -1.21
CA ASN A 164 12.41 14.43 -1.73
C ASN A 164 12.70 15.48 -0.65
N ARG A 165 12.41 15.18 0.61
CA ARG A 165 12.62 16.07 1.76
C ARG A 165 11.94 17.44 1.65
N ALA A 166 10.86 17.52 0.90
CA ALA A 166 10.02 18.70 0.83
C ALA A 166 9.14 18.89 2.09
N ILE A 167 8.89 17.78 2.81
CA ILE A 167 8.19 17.78 4.10
C ILE A 167 8.97 16.93 5.12
N SER A 168 8.84 17.29 6.39
CA SER A 168 9.46 16.57 7.51
C SER A 168 8.78 15.22 7.77
N THR A 169 9.44 14.35 8.55
CA THR A 169 8.87 13.06 8.97
C THR A 169 7.60 13.23 9.81
N MET A 170 7.50 14.28 10.62
CA MET A 170 6.27 14.53 11.36
C MET A 170 5.14 14.99 10.46
N GLU A 171 5.41 15.88 9.52
CA GLU A 171 4.42 16.35 8.55
C GLU A 171 3.90 15.21 7.69
N VAL A 172 4.75 14.30 7.19
CA VAL A 172 4.26 13.14 6.42
C VAL A 172 3.37 12.23 7.26
N ILE A 173 3.69 12.00 8.54
CA ILE A 173 2.83 11.20 9.42
C ILE A 173 1.46 11.85 9.57
N GLU A 174 1.38 13.16 9.78
CA GLU A 174 0.11 13.89 9.89
C GLU A 174 -0.70 13.86 8.59
N GLU A 175 -0.04 14.04 7.44
CA GLU A 175 -0.70 13.95 6.13
C GLU A 175 -1.21 12.52 5.85
N LEU A 176 -0.45 11.47 6.22
CA LEU A 176 -0.90 10.08 6.08
C LEU A 176 -2.07 9.76 7.04
N ILE A 177 -2.06 10.30 8.27
CA ILE A 177 -3.19 10.15 9.21
C ILE A 177 -4.44 10.85 8.66
N LYS A 178 -4.30 12.04 8.09
CA LYS A 178 -5.39 12.77 7.45
C LYS A 178 -5.96 11.95 6.29
N LEU A 179 -5.10 11.44 5.43
CA LEU A 179 -5.49 10.60 4.29
C LEU A 179 -6.20 9.30 4.74
N ALA A 180 -5.77 8.69 5.86
CA ALA A 180 -6.44 7.54 6.46
C ALA A 180 -7.88 7.87 6.88
N LYS A 181 -8.07 9.01 7.55
CA LYS A 181 -9.40 9.49 8.00
C LYS A 181 -10.31 9.83 6.81
N GLU A 182 -9.78 10.48 5.79
CA GLU A 182 -10.52 10.79 4.56
C GLU A 182 -10.94 9.51 3.82
N LEU A 183 -10.07 8.48 3.77
CA LEU A 183 -10.37 7.19 3.18
C LEU A 183 -11.47 6.44 3.95
N ASP A 184 -11.43 6.49 5.29
CA ASP A 184 -12.47 5.90 6.15
C ASP A 184 -13.82 6.61 5.95
N ALA A 185 -13.83 7.94 5.96
CA ALA A 185 -15.03 8.75 5.71
C ALA A 185 -15.59 8.50 4.30
N ALA A 186 -14.74 8.44 3.27
CA ALA A 186 -15.16 8.15 1.91
C ALA A 186 -15.78 6.75 1.78
N THR A 187 -15.33 5.78 2.57
CA THR A 187 -15.89 4.43 2.58
C THR A 187 -17.29 4.39 3.23
N LYS A 188 -17.49 5.17 4.28
CA LYS A 188 -18.79 5.26 5.00
C LYS A 188 -19.82 6.12 4.27
N ARG A 189 -19.40 6.91 3.30
CA ARG A 189 -20.27 7.83 2.55
C ARG A 189 -21.48 7.12 1.88
N GLY A 190 -21.37 5.83 1.56
CA GLY A 190 -22.47 5.06 1.01
C GLY A 190 -23.70 5.02 1.92
N GLU A 191 -23.50 4.93 3.22
CA GLU A 191 -24.58 4.97 4.23
C GLU A 191 -25.32 6.31 4.20
N ASP A 192 -24.59 7.43 4.15
CA ASP A 192 -25.15 8.78 4.08
C ASP A 192 -25.90 9.03 2.75
N LEU A 193 -25.44 8.41 1.68
CA LEU A 193 -26.06 8.51 0.36
C LEU A 193 -27.26 7.56 0.19
N GLY A 194 -27.43 6.57 1.08
CA GLY A 194 -28.41 5.50 0.94
C GLY A 194 -28.10 4.57 -0.23
N LEU A 195 -26.83 4.39 -0.57
CA LEU A 195 -26.31 3.58 -1.67
C LEU A 195 -25.45 2.43 -1.13
N ASN A 196 -25.54 1.27 -1.76
CA ASN A 196 -24.60 0.18 -1.48
C ASN A 196 -23.22 0.42 -2.16
N ASP A 197 -22.20 -0.38 -1.83
CA ASP A 197 -20.83 -0.21 -2.32
C ASP A 197 -20.73 -0.16 -3.85
N ASP A 198 -21.47 -1.01 -4.56
CA ASP A 198 -21.45 -1.04 -6.01
C ASP A 198 -22.12 0.22 -6.60
N GLU A 199 -23.21 0.66 -6.00
CA GLU A 199 -23.93 1.88 -6.39
C GLU A 199 -23.07 3.13 -6.14
N VAL A 200 -22.32 3.18 -5.02
CA VAL A 200 -21.36 4.24 -4.75
C VAL A 200 -20.27 4.27 -5.82
N ALA A 201 -19.73 3.11 -6.23
CA ALA A 201 -18.71 3.05 -7.27
C ALA A 201 -19.20 3.60 -8.62
N PHE A 202 -20.44 3.26 -9.01
CA PHE A 202 -21.06 3.82 -10.22
C PHE A 202 -21.39 5.31 -10.07
N TYR A 203 -21.88 5.71 -8.90
CA TYR A 203 -22.13 7.12 -8.60
C TYR A 203 -20.84 7.95 -8.72
N ASP A 204 -19.75 7.49 -8.14
CA ASP A 204 -18.44 8.16 -8.23
C ASP A 204 -17.93 8.26 -9.67
N ALA A 205 -18.13 7.21 -10.46
CA ALA A 205 -17.76 7.23 -11.88
C ALA A 205 -18.59 8.27 -12.68
N LEU A 206 -19.86 8.43 -12.35
CA LEU A 206 -20.72 9.45 -12.97
C LEU A 206 -20.37 10.86 -12.46
N ALA A 207 -20.16 11.02 -11.16
CA ALA A 207 -19.85 12.29 -10.51
C ALA A 207 -18.45 12.80 -10.83
N ALA A 208 -17.52 11.96 -11.27
CA ALA A 208 -16.21 12.36 -11.76
C ALA A 208 -16.31 13.28 -13.01
N ASN A 209 -17.46 13.27 -13.70
CA ASN A 209 -17.73 14.19 -14.79
C ASN A 209 -18.54 15.40 -14.27
N GLU A 210 -17.85 16.53 -14.11
CA GLU A 210 -18.49 17.78 -13.64
C GLU A 210 -19.68 18.23 -14.50
N SER A 211 -19.63 17.96 -15.80
CA SER A 211 -20.74 18.31 -16.71
C SER A 211 -21.98 17.47 -16.40
N ALA A 212 -21.83 16.21 -16.04
CA ALA A 212 -22.95 15.35 -15.65
C ALA A 212 -23.56 15.81 -14.31
N VAL A 213 -22.71 16.20 -13.34
CA VAL A 213 -23.17 16.76 -12.07
C VAL A 213 -23.95 18.05 -12.26
N LYS A 214 -23.47 18.95 -13.13
CA LYS A 214 -24.14 20.22 -13.45
C LYS A 214 -25.46 20.04 -14.19
N ALA A 215 -25.53 19.07 -15.11
CA ALA A 215 -26.72 18.83 -15.93
C ALA A 215 -27.84 18.07 -15.18
N MET A 216 -27.48 17.07 -14.39
CA MET A 216 -28.45 16.13 -13.78
C MET A 216 -28.67 16.36 -12.30
N GLY A 217 -27.65 16.85 -11.60
CA GLY A 217 -27.68 16.99 -10.14
C GLY A 217 -27.47 15.67 -9.38
N ILE A 218 -27.19 15.79 -8.08
CA ILE A 218 -26.81 14.67 -7.21
C ILE A 218 -27.92 13.61 -7.09
N ALA A 219 -29.17 14.05 -6.99
CA ALA A 219 -30.29 13.13 -6.79
C ALA A 219 -30.51 12.21 -7.98
N GLU A 220 -30.45 12.76 -9.19
CA GLU A 220 -30.61 11.97 -10.42
C GLU A 220 -29.44 11.01 -10.64
N LEU A 221 -28.21 11.46 -10.37
CA LEU A 221 -27.02 10.59 -10.46
C LEU A 221 -27.11 9.37 -9.52
N LYS A 222 -27.73 9.51 -8.33
CA LYS A 222 -27.99 8.35 -7.44
C LYS A 222 -28.94 7.36 -8.07
N VAL A 223 -30.04 7.84 -8.66
CA VAL A 223 -31.04 6.99 -9.33
C VAL A 223 -30.41 6.24 -10.49
N ILE A 224 -29.63 6.95 -11.29
CA ILE A 224 -28.90 6.36 -12.43
C ILE A 224 -27.91 5.29 -11.95
N ALA A 225 -27.16 5.54 -10.89
CA ALA A 225 -26.20 4.59 -10.33
C ALA A 225 -26.89 3.31 -9.87
N ALA A 226 -28.01 3.41 -9.13
CA ALA A 226 -28.79 2.27 -8.68
C ALA A 226 -29.41 1.47 -9.85
N GLU A 227 -29.95 2.16 -10.89
CA GLU A 227 -30.48 1.52 -12.09
C GLU A 227 -29.35 0.80 -12.85
N LEU A 228 -28.17 1.42 -13.01
CA LEU A 228 -27.01 0.81 -13.65
C LEU A 228 -26.56 -0.47 -12.94
N VAL A 229 -26.40 -0.46 -11.62
CA VAL A 229 -26.03 -1.66 -10.85
C VAL A 229 -27.03 -2.77 -11.05
N THR A 230 -28.31 -2.44 -10.95
CA THR A 230 -29.40 -3.43 -11.13
C THR A 230 -29.37 -4.07 -12.53
N GLN A 231 -29.21 -3.26 -13.55
CA GLN A 231 -29.20 -3.74 -14.94
C GLN A 231 -27.91 -4.48 -15.30
N VAL A 232 -26.76 -3.99 -14.82
CA VAL A 232 -25.46 -4.68 -15.02
C VAL A 232 -25.52 -6.05 -14.37
N ARG A 233 -25.96 -6.17 -13.10
CA ARG A 233 -26.06 -7.46 -12.40
C ARG A 233 -26.96 -8.47 -13.13
N LYS A 234 -28.05 -8.01 -13.76
CA LYS A 234 -28.94 -8.85 -14.58
C LYS A 234 -28.32 -9.28 -15.92
N SER A 235 -27.43 -8.47 -16.46
CA SER A 235 -26.88 -8.63 -17.83
C SER A 235 -25.49 -9.26 -17.86
N VAL A 236 -24.79 -9.31 -16.71
CA VAL A 236 -23.43 -9.86 -16.61
C VAL A 236 -23.47 -11.38 -16.60
N THR A 237 -22.75 -12.00 -17.53
CA THR A 237 -22.45 -13.43 -17.57
C THR A 237 -21.05 -13.68 -17.01
N ILE A 238 -20.75 -14.91 -16.57
CA ILE A 238 -19.45 -15.27 -15.94
C ILE A 238 -18.26 -14.89 -16.83
N ASP A 239 -18.45 -14.89 -18.14
CA ASP A 239 -17.42 -14.65 -19.17
C ASP A 239 -17.46 -13.25 -19.81
N TRP A 240 -18.17 -12.28 -19.18
CA TRP A 240 -18.35 -10.93 -19.74
C TRP A 240 -17.02 -10.16 -19.93
N THR A 241 -16.01 -10.46 -19.09
CA THR A 241 -14.67 -9.84 -19.20
C THR A 241 -13.88 -10.32 -20.42
N VAL A 242 -14.19 -11.50 -20.93
CA VAL A 242 -13.48 -12.17 -22.04
C VAL A 242 -14.20 -11.98 -23.36
N ARG A 243 -15.54 -12.06 -23.38
CA ARG A 243 -16.34 -11.96 -24.61
C ARG A 243 -16.62 -10.52 -25.02
N GLU A 244 -16.13 -10.14 -26.20
CA GLU A 244 -16.41 -8.79 -26.77
C GLU A 244 -17.89 -8.50 -26.96
N SER A 245 -18.69 -9.52 -27.37
CA SER A 245 -20.12 -9.36 -27.54
C SER A 245 -20.87 -9.07 -26.25
N ALA A 246 -20.40 -9.62 -25.11
CA ALA A 246 -20.97 -9.33 -23.79
C ALA A 246 -20.61 -7.92 -23.35
N ARG A 247 -19.36 -7.51 -23.55
CA ARG A 247 -18.91 -6.12 -23.28
C ARG A 247 -19.66 -5.09 -24.14
N ALA A 248 -19.89 -5.38 -25.42
CA ALA A 248 -20.64 -4.51 -26.31
C ALA A 248 -22.10 -4.33 -25.84
N ARG A 249 -22.76 -5.42 -25.41
CA ARG A 249 -24.13 -5.36 -24.85
C ARG A 249 -24.22 -4.49 -23.62
N ILE A 250 -23.27 -4.63 -22.68
CA ILE A 250 -23.21 -3.80 -21.47
C ILE A 250 -23.01 -2.33 -21.84
N LYS A 251 -22.09 -2.02 -22.77
CA LYS A 251 -21.87 -0.64 -23.25
C LYS A 251 -23.13 -0.02 -23.84
N VAL A 252 -23.87 -0.77 -24.67
CA VAL A 252 -25.13 -0.30 -25.26
C VAL A 252 -26.19 -0.07 -24.20
N MET A 253 -26.31 -0.97 -23.23
CA MET A 253 -27.24 -0.85 -22.10
C MET A 253 -26.93 0.40 -21.26
N VAL A 254 -25.67 0.61 -20.88
CA VAL A 254 -25.23 1.80 -20.12
C VAL A 254 -25.58 3.08 -20.90
N LYS A 255 -25.24 3.14 -22.21
CA LYS A 255 -25.61 4.28 -23.06
C LYS A 255 -27.11 4.53 -23.10
N ARG A 256 -27.93 3.47 -23.13
CA ARG A 256 -29.40 3.59 -23.14
C ARG A 256 -29.92 4.18 -21.83
N ILE A 257 -29.39 3.71 -20.69
CA ILE A 257 -29.79 4.24 -19.37
C ILE A 257 -29.40 5.70 -19.25
N LEU A 258 -28.14 6.05 -19.55
CA LEU A 258 -27.69 7.43 -19.52
C LEU A 258 -28.52 8.34 -20.43
N LYS A 259 -28.92 7.86 -21.63
CA LYS A 259 -29.75 8.62 -22.57
C LYS A 259 -31.22 8.73 -22.15
N LYS A 260 -31.71 7.84 -21.26
CA LYS A 260 -33.06 7.89 -20.70
C LYS A 260 -33.21 9.00 -19.67
N HIS A 261 -32.14 9.31 -18.93
CA HIS A 261 -32.11 10.28 -17.85
C HIS A 261 -31.50 11.64 -18.23
N GLY A 262 -30.91 11.78 -19.39
CA GLY A 262 -30.29 13.00 -19.91
C GLY A 262 -29.68 12.81 -21.26
#